data_cb73a3cc8970cb853c606b95965db4f8
#
_entry.id   cb73a3cc8970cb853c606b95965db4f8
#
_cell.length_a   1.000
_cell.length_b   1.000
_cell.length_c   1.000
_cell.angle_alpha   90.00
_cell.angle_beta   90.00
_cell.angle_gamma   90.00
#
_symmetry.space_group_name_H-M   'P 1'
#
loop_
_entity.id
_entity.type
_entity.pdbx_description
1 polymer ?
#
loop_
_entity_poly.entity_id
_entity_poly.type
_entity_poly.pdbx_seq_one_letter_code
_entity_poly.pdbx_strand_id
1 'polypeptide(L)'
;MASETLRTSRVVAIALVVGLFFVGQEVIVDLADGKSSLQLWPRAVVVICFWLAWAMLTPIVRIAIRPRPIAVHAALAVALAAVQTGLALTLQYVLRAIETHTDLWTVLRQGHYPAVPYIFGMSTSVVFYAVAVMAYTALRFRAELTEAKLDTLRSQLRPHFLFNTLNTISVFMTEDADKAQQMLLRLSTLLRRSLDEEAHEVPLQVELGFVNDYIEIQRGRFGDQLVVDVAVEPTVLSARVPVFLLQPLLENAIEHGKSEYQATTIALRAVRDQDMLRITVTDNGPGVNGGPVREGIGLKNTRARLQHLYGSRATIDLGTADPGARVEIRIPFQ
;
A
#
# COMPACT_ATOMS: atom_id res chain seq x y z
N MET A 1 -10.30 21.73 12.21
CA MET A 1 -10.96 21.89 13.53
C MET A 1 -12.20 21.00 13.69
N ALA A 2 -13.21 21.06 12.84
CA ALA A 2 -14.45 20.24 13.03
C ALA A 2 -14.23 18.71 13.03
N SER A 3 -13.25 18.19 12.27
CA SER A 3 -12.96 16.75 12.24
C SER A 3 -12.21 16.23 13.47
N GLU A 4 -11.47 17.10 14.17
CA GLU A 4 -10.74 16.72 15.39
C GLU A 4 -11.67 16.68 16.61
N THR A 5 -12.60 17.63 16.71
CA THR A 5 -13.61 17.65 17.79
C THR A 5 -14.53 16.44 17.71
N LEU A 6 -14.96 16.04 16.51
CA LEU A 6 -15.75 14.81 16.29
C LEU A 6 -14.98 13.52 16.66
N ARG A 7 -13.66 13.49 16.47
CA ARG A 7 -12.82 12.34 16.86
C ARG A 7 -12.64 12.26 18.36
N THR A 8 -12.46 13.38 19.04
CA THR A 8 -12.29 13.43 20.50
C THR A 8 -13.58 13.05 21.21
N SER A 9 -14.74 13.52 20.76
CA SER A 9 -16.04 13.15 21.34
C SER A 9 -16.32 11.64 21.22
N ARG A 10 -15.95 10.99 20.14
CA ARG A 10 -16.08 9.52 19.97
C ARG A 10 -15.21 8.75 20.96
N VAL A 11 -13.97 9.19 21.19
CA VAL A 11 -13.07 8.55 22.15
C VAL A 11 -13.59 8.65 23.55
N VAL A 12 -14.11 9.82 23.95
CA VAL A 12 -14.73 10.04 25.25
C VAL A 12 -16.00 9.19 25.40
N ALA A 13 -16.83 9.11 24.37
CA ALA A 13 -18.04 8.27 24.40
C ALA A 13 -17.70 6.78 24.57
N ILE A 14 -16.68 6.27 23.84
CA ILE A 14 -16.22 4.89 23.99
C ILE A 14 -15.69 4.65 25.41
N ALA A 15 -14.88 5.56 25.96
CA ALA A 15 -14.34 5.44 27.30
C ALA A 15 -15.45 5.39 28.36
N LEU A 16 -16.50 6.20 28.20
CA LEU A 16 -17.68 6.17 29.07
C LEU A 16 -18.45 4.85 29.01
N VAL A 17 -18.68 4.34 27.80
CA VAL A 17 -19.37 3.05 27.61
C VAL A 17 -18.57 1.90 28.25
N VAL A 18 -17.26 1.88 28.04
CA VAL A 18 -16.38 0.86 28.65
C VAL A 18 -16.36 1.03 30.18
N GLY A 19 -16.26 2.25 30.67
CA GLY A 19 -16.34 2.54 32.10
C GLY A 19 -17.64 2.04 32.74
N LEU A 20 -18.79 2.32 32.12
CA LEU A 20 -20.10 1.85 32.58
C LEU A 20 -20.20 0.31 32.53
N PHE A 21 -19.63 -0.34 31.55
CA PHE A 21 -19.57 -1.80 31.49
C PHE A 21 -18.83 -2.39 32.70
N PHE A 22 -17.66 -1.86 33.06
CA PHE A 22 -16.90 -2.33 34.22
C PHE A 22 -17.58 -2.01 35.53
N VAL A 23 -18.25 -0.83 35.66
CA VAL A 23 -19.11 -0.54 36.80
C VAL A 23 -20.22 -1.57 36.92
N GLY A 24 -20.87 -1.91 35.81
CA GLY A 24 -21.90 -2.95 35.79
C GLY A 24 -21.40 -4.31 36.28
N GLN A 25 -20.18 -4.70 35.91
CA GLN A 25 -19.56 -5.95 36.40
C GLN A 25 -19.32 -5.91 37.94
N GLU A 26 -18.78 -4.81 38.47
CA GLU A 26 -18.59 -4.66 39.93
C GLU A 26 -19.91 -4.74 40.68
N VAL A 27 -20.96 -4.06 40.17
CA VAL A 27 -22.31 -4.11 40.73
C VAL A 27 -22.85 -5.56 40.81
N ILE A 28 -22.69 -6.32 39.73
CA ILE A 28 -23.14 -7.72 39.66
C ILE A 28 -22.41 -8.56 40.70
N VAL A 29 -21.06 -8.41 40.82
CA VAL A 29 -20.25 -9.15 41.80
C VAL A 29 -20.65 -8.80 43.22
N ASP A 30 -20.81 -7.51 43.57
CA ASP A 30 -21.18 -7.10 44.92
C ASP A 30 -22.62 -7.51 45.30
N LEU A 31 -23.55 -7.52 44.32
CA LEU A 31 -24.91 -8.07 44.52
C LEU A 31 -24.86 -9.59 44.77
N ALA A 32 -24.02 -10.32 44.07
CA ALA A 32 -23.82 -11.76 44.30
C ALA A 32 -23.23 -12.06 45.68
N ASP A 33 -22.37 -11.15 46.19
CA ASP A 33 -21.77 -11.25 47.53
C ASP A 33 -22.72 -10.73 48.66
N GLY A 34 -23.93 -10.33 48.33
CA GLY A 34 -24.92 -9.82 49.32
C GLY A 34 -24.60 -8.45 49.91
N LYS A 35 -23.73 -7.65 49.27
CA LYS A 35 -23.35 -6.32 49.70
C LYS A 35 -24.41 -5.29 49.31
N SER A 36 -24.67 -4.30 50.17
CA SER A 36 -25.66 -3.25 49.88
C SER A 36 -25.16 -2.28 48.79
N SER A 37 -26.05 -1.88 47.89
CA SER A 37 -25.78 -0.95 46.77
C SER A 37 -25.28 0.45 47.18
N LEU A 38 -25.47 0.83 48.44
CA LEU A 38 -25.05 2.14 48.97
C LEU A 38 -23.51 2.33 49.02
N GLN A 39 -22.72 1.25 48.97
CA GLN A 39 -21.26 1.31 49.01
C GLN A 39 -20.61 1.31 47.61
N LEU A 40 -21.42 1.25 46.53
CA LEU A 40 -20.94 1.11 45.17
C LEU A 40 -20.52 2.43 44.50
N TRP A 41 -21.11 3.56 44.91
CA TRP A 41 -20.93 4.84 44.25
C TRP A 41 -19.45 5.33 44.21
N PRO A 42 -18.63 5.21 45.30
CA PRO A 42 -17.26 5.70 45.26
C PRO A 42 -16.40 4.88 44.29
N ARG A 43 -16.64 3.56 44.23
CA ARG A 43 -15.93 2.66 43.29
C ARG A 43 -16.33 2.94 41.83
N ALA A 44 -17.63 3.13 41.59
CA ALA A 44 -18.14 3.49 40.27
C ALA A 44 -17.51 4.79 39.76
N VAL A 45 -17.35 5.80 40.60
CA VAL A 45 -16.68 7.07 40.29
C VAL A 45 -15.21 6.80 39.90
N VAL A 46 -14.50 5.99 40.69
CA VAL A 46 -13.09 5.68 40.40
C VAL A 46 -12.94 4.97 39.05
N VAL A 47 -13.79 3.97 38.76
CA VAL A 47 -13.77 3.24 37.48
C VAL A 47 -14.07 4.17 36.31
N ILE A 48 -15.07 5.01 36.41
CA ILE A 48 -15.41 5.97 35.35
C ILE A 48 -14.26 6.97 35.15
N CYS A 49 -13.70 7.52 36.23
CA CYS A 49 -12.58 8.46 36.16
C CYS A 49 -11.32 7.79 35.55
N PHE A 50 -11.08 6.51 35.84
CA PHE A 50 -10.01 5.74 35.25
C PHE A 50 -10.13 5.68 33.71
N TRP A 51 -11.30 5.37 33.18
CA TRP A 51 -11.54 5.32 31.73
C TRP A 51 -11.55 6.70 31.06
N LEU A 52 -12.05 7.73 31.75
CA LEU A 52 -11.97 9.11 31.29
C LEU A 52 -10.52 9.61 31.23
N ALA A 53 -9.68 9.23 32.19
CA ALA A 53 -8.23 9.53 32.14
C ALA A 53 -7.58 8.94 30.93
N TRP A 54 -7.94 7.71 30.50
CA TRP A 54 -7.50 7.12 29.24
C TRP A 54 -7.92 7.95 28.02
N ALA A 55 -9.15 8.43 27.98
CA ALA A 55 -9.63 9.30 26.91
C ALA A 55 -8.84 10.62 26.87
N MET A 56 -8.57 11.23 28.01
CA MET A 56 -7.77 12.46 28.13
C MET A 56 -6.29 12.27 27.77
N LEU A 57 -5.72 11.08 28.03
CA LEU A 57 -4.35 10.73 27.66
C LEU A 57 -4.20 10.34 26.18
N THR A 58 -5.29 10.15 25.44
CA THR A 58 -5.26 9.75 24.02
C THR A 58 -4.34 10.63 23.14
N PRO A 59 -4.29 11.98 23.28
CA PRO A 59 -3.35 12.79 22.50
C PRO A 59 -1.89 12.47 22.82
N ILE A 60 -1.57 12.22 24.10
CA ILE A 60 -0.23 11.84 24.56
C ILE A 60 0.13 10.44 24.03
N VAL A 61 -0.82 9.51 24.11
CA VAL A 61 -0.67 8.15 23.56
C VAL A 61 -0.40 8.20 22.05
N ARG A 62 -1.10 9.05 21.30
CA ARG A 62 -0.84 9.25 19.86
C ARG A 62 0.58 9.71 19.57
N ILE A 63 1.15 10.58 20.39
CA ILE A 63 2.53 11.04 20.26
C ILE A 63 3.50 9.93 20.67
N ALA A 64 3.16 9.16 21.71
CA ALA A 64 3.97 8.06 22.23
C ALA A 64 4.02 6.84 21.26
N ILE A 65 2.94 6.60 20.51
CA ILE A 65 2.81 5.46 19.56
C ILE A 65 3.64 5.66 18.26
N ARG A 66 4.31 6.80 18.06
CA ARG A 66 5.20 6.97 16.90
C ARG A 66 6.23 5.84 16.82
N PRO A 67 6.72 5.47 15.62
CA PRO A 67 7.67 4.37 15.48
C PRO A 67 8.92 4.62 16.33
N ARG A 68 9.11 3.78 17.34
CA ARG A 68 10.22 3.83 18.29
C ARG A 68 10.68 2.40 18.57
N PRO A 69 11.90 2.20 19.11
CA PRO A 69 12.35 0.90 19.60
C PRO A 69 11.37 0.31 20.63
N ILE A 70 11.19 -1.00 20.62
CA ILE A 70 10.24 -1.70 21.50
C ILE A 70 10.49 -1.40 23.00
N ALA A 71 11.75 -1.22 23.39
CA ALA A 71 12.12 -0.85 24.74
C ALA A 71 11.53 0.50 25.18
N VAL A 72 11.44 1.47 24.26
CA VAL A 72 10.84 2.79 24.53
C VAL A 72 9.32 2.64 24.70
N HIS A 73 8.66 1.80 23.89
CA HIS A 73 7.24 1.51 24.04
C HIS A 73 6.96 0.81 25.39
N ALA A 74 7.80 -0.14 25.80
CA ALA A 74 7.66 -0.80 27.10
C ALA A 74 7.80 0.20 28.25
N ALA A 75 8.81 1.08 28.21
CA ALA A 75 9.00 2.11 29.23
C ALA A 75 7.83 3.09 29.30
N LEU A 76 7.29 3.54 28.16
CA LEU A 76 6.14 4.42 28.09
C LEU A 76 4.87 3.74 28.61
N ALA A 77 4.66 2.46 28.30
CA ALA A 77 3.52 1.69 28.82
C ALA A 77 3.54 1.64 30.36
N VAL A 78 4.70 1.32 30.95
CA VAL A 78 4.88 1.26 32.40
C VAL A 78 4.69 2.65 33.04
N ALA A 79 5.28 3.70 32.44
CA ALA A 79 5.15 5.06 32.95
C ALA A 79 3.68 5.55 32.93
N LEU A 80 2.96 5.33 31.83
CA LEU A 80 1.54 5.69 31.72
C LEU A 80 0.68 4.89 32.70
N ALA A 81 0.96 3.60 32.87
CA ALA A 81 0.25 2.75 33.84
C ALA A 81 0.49 3.22 35.28
N ALA A 82 1.73 3.59 35.63
CA ALA A 82 2.08 4.12 36.96
C ALA A 82 1.36 5.44 37.25
N VAL A 83 1.37 6.38 36.31
CA VAL A 83 0.67 7.68 36.45
C VAL A 83 -0.83 7.46 36.64
N GLN A 84 -1.44 6.62 35.81
CA GLN A 84 -2.87 6.36 35.88
C GLN A 84 -3.29 5.65 37.18
N THR A 85 -2.50 4.68 37.62
CA THR A 85 -2.70 3.97 38.88
C THR A 85 -2.54 4.94 40.09
N GLY A 86 -1.53 5.82 40.02
CA GLY A 86 -1.33 6.86 41.03
C GLY A 86 -2.53 7.82 41.13
N LEU A 87 -3.09 8.27 40.01
CA LEU A 87 -4.29 9.12 39.99
C LEU A 87 -5.52 8.40 40.57
N ALA A 88 -5.74 7.14 40.22
CA ALA A 88 -6.83 6.33 40.74
C ALA A 88 -6.72 6.13 42.27
N LEU A 89 -5.52 5.86 42.77
CA LEU A 89 -5.21 5.79 44.20
C LEU A 89 -5.55 7.08 44.94
N THR A 90 -5.02 8.20 44.41
CA THR A 90 -5.25 9.52 45.03
C THR A 90 -6.74 9.81 45.13
N LEU A 91 -7.48 9.56 44.01
CA LEU A 91 -8.92 9.77 43.99
C LEU A 91 -9.62 8.90 45.04
N GLN A 92 -9.26 7.64 45.21
CA GLN A 92 -9.83 6.74 46.19
C GLN A 92 -9.60 7.22 47.65
N TYR A 93 -8.37 7.67 47.96
CA TYR A 93 -8.05 8.22 49.29
C TYR A 93 -8.87 9.47 49.59
N VAL A 94 -9.00 10.37 48.59
CA VAL A 94 -9.83 11.58 48.72
C VAL A 94 -11.29 11.24 48.96
N LEU A 95 -11.87 10.35 48.16
CA LEU A 95 -13.27 9.93 48.32
C LEU A 95 -13.54 9.31 49.70
N ARG A 96 -12.61 8.48 50.20
CA ARG A 96 -12.73 7.86 51.50
C ARG A 96 -12.62 8.88 52.62
N ALA A 97 -11.72 9.87 52.51
CA ALA A 97 -11.62 10.96 53.49
C ALA A 97 -12.93 11.76 53.59
N ILE A 98 -13.59 12.02 52.46
CA ILE A 98 -14.91 12.67 52.39
C ILE A 98 -15.98 11.79 53.04
N GLU A 99 -15.99 10.50 52.71
CA GLU A 99 -17.01 9.54 53.18
C GLU A 99 -16.91 9.29 54.69
N THR A 100 -15.72 9.23 55.24
CA THR A 100 -15.48 9.02 56.69
C THR A 100 -15.44 10.30 57.50
N HIS A 101 -15.60 11.49 56.87
CA HIS A 101 -15.45 12.80 57.51
C HIS A 101 -14.12 12.94 58.28
N THR A 102 -13.05 12.30 57.78
CA THR A 102 -11.72 12.35 58.39
C THR A 102 -10.74 13.09 57.48
N ASP A 103 -9.65 13.58 58.08
CA ASP A 103 -8.59 14.19 57.27
C ASP A 103 -7.81 13.15 56.43
N LEU A 104 -7.32 13.60 55.29
CA LEU A 104 -6.60 12.76 54.34
C LEU A 104 -5.37 12.05 54.95
N TRP A 105 -4.69 12.72 55.89
CA TRP A 105 -3.52 12.15 56.58
C TRP A 105 -3.87 10.98 57.45
N THR A 106 -5.01 11.03 58.12
CA THR A 106 -5.54 9.93 58.94
C THR A 106 -5.87 8.73 58.04
N VAL A 107 -6.52 8.94 56.89
CA VAL A 107 -6.83 7.87 55.92
C VAL A 107 -5.54 7.24 55.34
N LEU A 108 -4.54 8.06 55.02
CA LEU A 108 -3.25 7.56 54.51
C LEU A 108 -2.49 6.74 55.56
N ARG A 109 -2.51 7.15 56.83
CA ARG A 109 -1.86 6.41 57.93
C ARG A 109 -2.55 5.08 58.26
N GLN A 110 -3.84 4.97 58.11
CA GLN A 110 -4.59 3.73 58.34
C GLN A 110 -4.29 2.62 57.29
N GLY A 111 -3.77 2.99 56.13
CA GLY A 111 -2.95 2.19 55.21
C GLY A 111 -3.48 0.84 54.69
N HIS A 112 -4.77 0.56 54.76
CA HIS A 112 -5.32 -0.75 54.43
C HIS A 112 -6.03 -0.74 53.07
N TYR A 113 -5.26 -0.54 51.96
CA TYR A 113 -5.80 -0.84 50.63
C TYR A 113 -5.17 -2.11 50.09
N PRO A 114 -5.97 -3.06 49.61
CA PRO A 114 -5.44 -4.27 49.02
C PRO A 114 -4.65 -3.91 47.74
N ALA A 115 -3.44 -4.43 47.61
CA ALA A 115 -2.58 -4.17 46.45
C ALA A 115 -3.16 -4.75 45.14
N VAL A 116 -4.02 -5.76 45.25
CA VAL A 116 -4.56 -6.52 44.11
C VAL A 116 -5.28 -5.67 43.07
N PRO A 117 -6.22 -4.73 43.40
CA PRO A 117 -6.88 -3.90 42.40
C PRO A 117 -5.90 -3.01 41.62
N TYR A 118 -4.81 -2.57 42.25
CA TYR A 118 -3.81 -1.71 41.60
C TYR A 118 -2.91 -2.45 40.66
N ILE A 119 -2.47 -3.67 41.01
CA ILE A 119 -1.74 -4.55 40.12
C ILE A 119 -2.61 -4.87 38.90
N PHE A 120 -3.89 -5.13 39.10
CA PHE A 120 -4.84 -5.37 38.02
C PHE A 120 -5.03 -4.14 37.14
N GLY A 121 -5.24 -2.94 37.71
CA GLY A 121 -5.36 -1.70 36.96
C GLY A 121 -4.10 -1.38 36.16
N MET A 122 -2.93 -1.60 36.73
CA MET A 122 -1.65 -1.39 36.06
C MET A 122 -1.46 -2.36 34.90
N SER A 123 -1.75 -3.65 35.08
CA SER A 123 -1.67 -4.65 34.01
C SER A 123 -2.65 -4.35 32.86
N THR A 124 -3.88 -3.95 33.21
CA THR A 124 -4.89 -3.54 32.23
C THR A 124 -4.41 -2.35 31.40
N SER A 125 -3.80 -1.35 32.02
CA SER A 125 -3.26 -0.16 31.33
C SER A 125 -2.15 -0.53 30.35
N VAL A 126 -1.25 -1.44 30.74
CA VAL A 126 -0.18 -1.95 29.85
C VAL A 126 -0.77 -2.68 28.64
N VAL A 127 -1.77 -3.53 28.86
CA VAL A 127 -2.44 -4.27 27.77
C VAL A 127 -3.13 -3.31 26.80
N PHE A 128 -3.89 -2.32 27.30
CA PHE A 128 -4.53 -1.32 26.42
C PHE A 128 -3.52 -0.52 25.62
N TYR A 129 -2.40 -0.12 26.22
CA TYR A 129 -1.33 0.54 25.49
C TYR A 129 -0.76 -0.36 24.39
N ALA A 130 -0.47 -1.62 24.69
CA ALA A 130 0.04 -2.58 23.74
C ALA A 130 -0.92 -2.80 22.55
N VAL A 131 -2.23 -2.95 22.86
CA VAL A 131 -3.28 -3.07 21.83
C VAL A 131 -3.34 -1.80 20.96
N ALA A 132 -3.25 -0.63 21.57
CA ALA A 132 -3.25 0.64 20.84
C ALA A 132 -2.02 0.76 19.91
N VAL A 133 -0.84 0.38 20.38
CA VAL A 133 0.40 0.33 19.54
C VAL A 133 0.23 -0.65 18.40
N MET A 134 -0.26 -1.86 18.67
CA MET A 134 -0.48 -2.90 17.66
C MET A 134 -1.48 -2.44 16.58
N ALA A 135 -2.61 -1.88 16.99
CA ALA A 135 -3.62 -1.37 16.08
C ALA A 135 -3.07 -0.22 15.20
N TYR A 136 -2.33 0.71 15.80
CA TYR A 136 -1.73 1.82 15.07
C TYR A 136 -0.68 1.33 14.05
N THR A 137 0.21 0.42 14.45
CA THR A 137 1.24 -0.12 13.55
C THR A 137 0.61 -0.91 12.41
N ALA A 138 -0.44 -1.70 12.69
CA ALA A 138 -1.18 -2.42 11.66
C ALA A 138 -1.88 -1.48 10.66
N LEU A 139 -2.50 -0.40 11.15
CA LEU A 139 -3.13 0.60 10.28
C LEU A 139 -2.10 1.36 9.44
N ARG A 140 -0.96 1.73 10.02
CA ARG A 140 0.14 2.35 9.26
C ARG A 140 0.69 1.42 8.20
N PHE A 141 0.97 0.17 8.54
CA PHE A 141 1.48 -0.80 7.58
C PHE A 141 0.50 -1.01 6.42
N ARG A 142 -0.81 -1.06 6.70
CA ARG A 142 -1.83 -1.10 5.64
C ARG A 142 -1.82 0.15 4.76
N ALA A 143 -1.67 1.33 5.34
CA ALA A 143 -1.62 2.58 4.58
C ALA A 143 -0.37 2.64 3.68
N GLU A 144 0.80 2.28 4.22
CA GLU A 144 2.07 2.22 3.49
C GLU A 144 2.02 1.18 2.34
N LEU A 145 1.40 0.01 2.61
CA LEU A 145 1.18 -1.02 1.57
C LEU A 145 0.26 -0.52 0.46
N THR A 146 -0.81 0.20 0.81
CA THR A 146 -1.75 0.77 -0.17
C THR A 146 -1.07 1.85 -0.99
N GLU A 147 -0.28 2.72 -0.38
CA GLU A 147 0.49 3.76 -1.06
C GLU A 147 1.53 3.16 -2.00
N ALA A 148 2.29 2.15 -1.55
CA ALA A 148 3.24 1.42 -2.39
C ALA A 148 2.56 0.72 -3.58
N LYS A 149 1.38 0.13 -3.38
CA LYS A 149 0.57 -0.43 -4.47
C LYS A 149 0.12 0.65 -5.46
N LEU A 150 -0.35 1.79 -4.98
CA LEU A 150 -0.75 2.93 -5.82
C LEU A 150 0.44 3.49 -6.61
N ASP A 151 1.62 3.59 -6.01
CA ASP A 151 2.82 4.05 -6.71
C ASP A 151 3.30 3.03 -7.74
N THR A 152 3.18 1.75 -7.45
CA THR A 152 3.44 0.68 -8.43
C THR A 152 2.47 0.78 -9.61
N LEU A 153 1.17 0.95 -9.37
CA LEU A 153 0.16 1.17 -10.40
C LEU A 153 0.43 2.45 -11.21
N ARG A 154 0.79 3.56 -10.55
CA ARG A 154 1.18 4.80 -11.23
C ARG A 154 2.42 4.65 -12.11
N SER A 155 3.37 3.83 -11.69
CA SER A 155 4.59 3.57 -12.48
C SER A 155 4.34 2.66 -13.69
N GLN A 156 3.34 1.78 -13.62
CA GLN A 156 2.90 0.94 -14.73
C GLN A 156 2.15 1.74 -15.81
N LEU A 157 1.39 2.75 -15.40
CA LEU A 157 0.72 3.70 -16.30
C LEU A 157 1.66 4.88 -16.53
N ARG A 158 2.47 4.88 -17.60
CA ARG A 158 3.29 6.05 -17.94
C ARG A 158 2.40 7.28 -18.11
N PRO A 159 2.43 8.29 -17.19
CA PRO A 159 1.50 9.43 -17.26
C PRO A 159 1.61 10.18 -18.58
N HIS A 160 2.82 10.28 -19.12
CA HIS A 160 3.09 10.93 -20.38
C HIS A 160 2.42 10.23 -21.59
N PHE A 161 2.37 8.90 -21.61
CA PHE A 161 1.62 8.16 -22.63
C PHE A 161 0.12 8.46 -22.55
N LEU A 162 -0.46 8.44 -21.35
CA LEU A 162 -1.87 8.73 -21.16
C LEU A 162 -2.24 10.15 -21.59
N PHE A 163 -1.47 11.16 -21.14
CA PHE A 163 -1.72 12.57 -21.54
C PHE A 163 -1.62 12.76 -23.04
N ASN A 164 -0.60 12.18 -23.68
CA ASN A 164 -0.43 12.29 -25.12
C ASN A 164 -1.55 11.57 -25.88
N THR A 165 -1.99 10.41 -25.42
CA THR A 165 -3.09 9.67 -26.04
C THR A 165 -4.41 10.44 -25.91
N LEU A 166 -4.72 10.98 -24.73
CA LEU A 166 -5.92 11.80 -24.51
C LEU A 166 -5.92 13.08 -25.36
N ASN A 167 -4.77 13.75 -25.50
CA ASN A 167 -4.64 14.91 -26.37
C ASN A 167 -4.89 14.53 -27.85
N THR A 168 -4.35 13.40 -28.31
CA THR A 168 -4.58 12.93 -29.67
C THR A 168 -6.06 12.56 -29.90
N ILE A 169 -6.70 11.91 -28.93
CA ILE A 169 -8.14 11.63 -28.98
C ILE A 169 -8.94 12.94 -29.06
N SER A 170 -8.57 13.96 -28.28
CA SER A 170 -9.25 15.26 -28.30
C SER A 170 -9.18 15.94 -29.67
N VAL A 171 -8.05 15.83 -30.37
CA VAL A 171 -7.90 16.35 -31.73
C VAL A 171 -8.82 15.57 -32.69
N PHE A 172 -8.80 14.23 -32.62
CA PHE A 172 -9.66 13.41 -33.48
C PHE A 172 -11.15 13.57 -33.19
N MET A 173 -11.56 13.98 -32.01
CA MET A 173 -12.99 14.26 -31.75
C MET A 173 -13.57 15.35 -32.67
N THR A 174 -12.72 16.23 -33.18
CA THR A 174 -13.13 17.29 -34.13
C THR A 174 -12.88 16.95 -35.59
N GLU A 175 -11.92 16.06 -35.88
CA GLU A 175 -11.50 15.73 -37.24
C GLU A 175 -12.10 14.41 -37.74
N ASP A 176 -12.14 13.38 -36.87
CA ASP A 176 -12.58 12.01 -37.19
C ASP A 176 -13.12 11.33 -35.90
N ALA A 177 -14.40 11.49 -35.64
CA ALA A 177 -15.06 11.01 -34.43
C ALA A 177 -15.00 9.47 -34.30
N ASP A 178 -15.03 8.74 -35.41
CA ASP A 178 -14.95 7.25 -35.40
C ASP A 178 -13.56 6.81 -34.96
N LYS A 179 -12.52 7.46 -35.44
CA LYS A 179 -11.13 7.20 -35.02
C LYS A 179 -10.91 7.55 -33.57
N ALA A 180 -11.48 8.68 -33.09
CA ALA A 180 -11.44 9.06 -31.67
C ALA A 180 -12.08 7.98 -30.79
N GLN A 181 -13.25 7.48 -31.19
CA GLN A 181 -13.96 6.44 -30.46
C GLN A 181 -13.18 5.12 -30.40
N GLN A 182 -12.62 4.69 -31.53
CA GLN A 182 -11.78 3.48 -31.58
C GLN A 182 -10.56 3.59 -30.67
N MET A 183 -9.89 4.74 -30.70
CA MET A 183 -8.73 5.01 -29.87
C MET A 183 -9.05 5.02 -28.38
N LEU A 184 -10.21 5.57 -27.99
CA LEU A 184 -10.71 5.57 -26.62
C LEU A 184 -11.02 4.15 -26.12
N LEU A 185 -11.65 3.32 -26.97
CA LEU A 185 -11.95 1.91 -26.65
C LEU A 185 -10.66 1.10 -26.45
N ARG A 186 -9.65 1.27 -27.32
CA ARG A 186 -8.34 0.62 -27.16
C ARG A 186 -7.64 1.06 -25.88
N LEU A 187 -7.63 2.36 -25.59
CA LEU A 187 -7.05 2.90 -24.35
C LEU A 187 -7.76 2.32 -23.11
N SER A 188 -9.09 2.27 -23.12
CA SER A 188 -9.89 1.67 -22.03
C SER A 188 -9.55 0.19 -21.83
N THR A 189 -9.34 -0.56 -22.92
CA THR A 189 -8.93 -1.97 -22.88
C THR A 189 -7.54 -2.14 -22.26
N LEU A 190 -6.55 -1.35 -22.68
CA LEU A 190 -5.21 -1.37 -22.11
C LEU A 190 -5.22 -1.04 -20.62
N LEU A 191 -5.96 0.00 -20.21
CA LEU A 191 -6.07 0.39 -18.80
C LEU A 191 -6.71 -0.69 -17.95
N ARG A 192 -7.82 -1.29 -18.41
CA ARG A 192 -8.49 -2.38 -17.67
C ARG A 192 -7.54 -3.54 -17.43
N ARG A 193 -6.81 -3.95 -18.47
CA ARG A 193 -5.87 -5.08 -18.39
C ARG A 193 -4.67 -4.79 -17.50
N SER A 194 -4.21 -3.53 -17.44
CA SER A 194 -3.11 -3.14 -16.53
C SER A 194 -3.52 -3.15 -15.05
N LEU A 195 -4.84 -3.19 -14.77
CA LEU A 195 -5.41 -3.26 -13.43
C LEU A 195 -5.77 -4.71 -13.00
N ASP A 196 -5.82 -5.65 -13.95
CA ASP A 196 -6.11 -7.07 -13.66
C ASP A 196 -4.87 -7.76 -13.08
N GLU A 197 -4.86 -7.96 -11.76
CA GLU A 197 -3.75 -8.57 -11.00
C GLU A 197 -3.67 -10.11 -11.11
N GLU A 198 -4.66 -10.79 -11.72
CA GLU A 198 -4.82 -12.25 -11.54
C GLU A 198 -3.88 -13.15 -12.36
N ALA A 199 -3.33 -12.69 -13.46
CA ALA A 199 -2.48 -13.52 -14.31
C ALA A 199 -1.01 -13.07 -14.29
N HIS A 200 -0.13 -13.91 -13.73
CA HIS A 200 1.32 -13.66 -13.82
C HIS A 200 1.88 -13.94 -15.20
N GLU A 201 1.31 -14.90 -15.92
CA GLU A 201 1.70 -15.30 -17.27
C GLU A 201 0.48 -15.52 -18.16
N VAL A 202 0.61 -15.14 -19.44
CA VAL A 202 -0.43 -15.30 -20.47
C VAL A 202 0.18 -15.94 -21.72
N PRO A 203 -0.63 -16.53 -22.62
CA PRO A 203 -0.15 -16.92 -23.95
C PRO A 203 0.43 -15.71 -24.71
N LEU A 204 1.49 -15.92 -25.48
CA LEU A 204 2.11 -14.88 -26.30
C LEU A 204 1.10 -14.20 -27.23
N GLN A 205 0.14 -14.95 -27.75
CA GLN A 205 -0.96 -14.40 -28.57
C GLN A 205 -1.73 -13.29 -27.83
N VAL A 206 -1.93 -13.41 -26.52
CA VAL A 206 -2.61 -12.41 -25.70
C VAL A 206 -1.75 -11.16 -25.55
N GLU A 207 -0.44 -11.32 -25.32
CA GLU A 207 0.53 -10.21 -25.28
C GLU A 207 0.58 -9.46 -26.61
N LEU A 208 0.57 -10.19 -27.74
CA LEU A 208 0.53 -9.59 -29.08
C LEU A 208 -0.74 -8.77 -29.30
N GLY A 209 -1.87 -9.18 -28.73
CA GLY A 209 -3.10 -8.38 -28.75
C GLY A 209 -2.92 -7.05 -28.02
N PHE A 210 -2.24 -7.03 -26.86
CA PHE A 210 -1.93 -5.79 -26.11
C PHE A 210 -1.00 -4.88 -26.89
N VAL A 211 0.03 -5.48 -27.47
CA VAL A 211 1.00 -4.79 -28.34
C VAL A 211 0.30 -4.15 -29.53
N ASN A 212 -0.61 -4.86 -30.17
CA ASN A 212 -1.34 -4.33 -31.31
C ASN A 212 -2.22 -3.12 -30.92
N ASP A 213 -2.96 -3.21 -29.81
CA ASP A 213 -3.73 -2.09 -29.31
C ASP A 213 -2.83 -0.87 -28.99
N TYR A 214 -1.66 -1.10 -28.40
CA TYR A 214 -0.67 -0.07 -28.14
C TYR A 214 -0.11 0.58 -29.42
N ILE A 215 0.27 -0.25 -30.42
CA ILE A 215 0.77 0.22 -31.71
C ILE A 215 -0.27 1.08 -32.42
N GLU A 216 -1.53 0.65 -32.45
CA GLU A 216 -2.60 1.40 -33.09
C GLU A 216 -2.84 2.78 -32.43
N ILE A 217 -2.74 2.86 -31.11
CA ILE A 217 -2.79 4.14 -30.39
C ILE A 217 -1.59 5.02 -30.81
N GLN A 218 -0.39 4.45 -30.89
CA GLN A 218 0.81 5.21 -31.29
C GLN A 218 0.75 5.63 -32.76
N ARG A 219 0.22 4.80 -33.66
CA ARG A 219 -0.05 5.18 -35.06
C ARG A 219 -1.00 6.36 -35.19
N GLY A 220 -2.03 6.41 -34.33
CA GLY A 220 -2.90 7.59 -34.24
C GLY A 220 -2.14 8.89 -33.98
N ARG A 221 -1.05 8.81 -33.21
CA ARG A 221 -0.22 9.96 -32.84
C ARG A 221 0.86 10.30 -33.86
N PHE A 222 1.55 9.28 -34.38
CA PHE A 222 2.74 9.45 -35.24
C PHE A 222 2.42 9.34 -36.74
N GLY A 223 1.21 8.85 -37.08
CA GLY A 223 0.84 8.64 -38.47
C GLY A 223 1.80 7.72 -39.20
N ASP A 224 2.16 8.08 -40.42
CA ASP A 224 3.08 7.35 -41.28
C ASP A 224 4.55 7.36 -40.81
N GLN A 225 4.85 8.15 -39.77
CA GLN A 225 6.19 8.18 -39.18
C GLN A 225 6.48 6.97 -38.27
N LEU A 226 5.50 6.10 -38.01
CA LEU A 226 5.68 4.87 -37.24
C LEU A 226 5.34 3.64 -38.06
N VAL A 227 6.36 2.88 -38.44
CA VAL A 227 6.24 1.60 -39.11
C VAL A 227 6.61 0.48 -38.15
N VAL A 228 5.66 -0.42 -37.85
CA VAL A 228 5.91 -1.58 -36.98
C VAL A 228 5.62 -2.85 -37.79
N ASP A 229 6.63 -3.71 -37.92
CA ASP A 229 6.55 -5.02 -38.56
C ASP A 229 6.60 -6.12 -37.48
N VAL A 230 5.54 -6.94 -37.43
CA VAL A 230 5.39 -8.02 -36.44
C VAL A 230 5.39 -9.36 -37.16
N ALA A 231 6.43 -10.16 -36.97
CA ALA A 231 6.50 -11.50 -37.50
C ALA A 231 6.78 -12.51 -36.38
N VAL A 232 5.78 -13.31 -36.10
CA VAL A 232 5.76 -14.31 -35.03
C VAL A 232 5.44 -15.66 -35.63
N GLU A 233 6.25 -16.66 -35.32
CA GLU A 233 5.97 -18.02 -35.74
C GLU A 233 4.66 -18.54 -35.11
N PRO A 234 3.77 -19.18 -35.88
CA PRO A 234 2.54 -19.72 -35.32
C PRO A 234 2.74 -20.70 -34.17
N THR A 235 3.85 -21.42 -34.19
CA THR A 235 4.23 -22.43 -33.20
C THR A 235 4.47 -21.85 -31.78
N VAL A 236 4.77 -20.55 -31.66
CA VAL A 236 5.08 -19.90 -30.38
C VAL A 236 3.91 -19.10 -29.81
N LEU A 237 2.79 -19.00 -30.49
CA LEU A 237 1.64 -18.19 -30.06
C LEU A 237 1.04 -18.66 -28.72
N SER A 238 1.12 -19.96 -28.43
CA SER A 238 0.64 -20.55 -27.16
C SER A 238 1.67 -20.49 -26.02
N ALA A 239 2.92 -20.09 -26.30
CA ALA A 239 3.96 -20.01 -25.28
C ALA A 239 3.58 -19.07 -24.14
N ARG A 240 3.81 -19.50 -22.90
CA ARG A 240 3.52 -18.70 -21.71
C ARG A 240 4.57 -17.62 -21.52
N VAL A 241 4.14 -16.38 -21.38
CA VAL A 241 5.01 -15.22 -21.18
C VAL A 241 4.45 -14.34 -20.06
N PRO A 242 5.31 -13.63 -19.32
CA PRO A 242 4.85 -12.67 -18.32
C PRO A 242 3.97 -11.59 -18.94
N VAL A 243 2.87 -11.23 -18.27
CA VAL A 243 1.98 -10.14 -18.71
C VAL A 243 2.77 -8.85 -18.87
N PHE A 244 2.51 -8.07 -19.92
CA PHE A 244 3.25 -6.84 -20.26
C PHE A 244 4.77 -7.07 -20.46
N LEU A 245 5.15 -8.20 -21.05
CA LEU A 245 6.54 -8.46 -21.42
C LEU A 245 6.98 -7.61 -22.61
N LEU A 246 6.13 -7.55 -23.65
CA LEU A 246 6.47 -6.92 -24.94
C LEU A 246 6.31 -5.40 -24.91
N GLN A 247 5.37 -4.87 -24.12
CA GLN A 247 5.06 -3.45 -24.09
C GLN A 247 6.28 -2.58 -23.74
N PRO A 248 7.06 -2.83 -22.67
CA PRO A 248 8.24 -2.02 -22.35
C PRO A 248 9.31 -2.03 -23.45
N LEU A 249 9.40 -3.10 -24.21
CA LEU A 249 10.34 -3.23 -25.33
C LEU A 249 9.96 -2.30 -26.48
N LEU A 250 8.66 -2.32 -26.86
CA LEU A 250 8.14 -1.45 -27.91
C LEU A 250 8.11 0.02 -27.50
N GLU A 251 7.76 0.30 -26.26
CA GLU A 251 7.86 1.66 -25.71
C GLU A 251 9.27 2.20 -25.83
N ASN A 252 10.25 1.39 -25.47
CA ASN A 252 11.67 1.76 -25.57
C ASN A 252 12.08 1.99 -27.02
N ALA A 253 11.67 1.10 -27.92
CA ALA A 253 11.95 1.21 -29.34
C ALA A 253 11.30 2.46 -29.99
N ILE A 254 10.05 2.79 -29.62
CA ILE A 254 9.37 4.00 -30.11
C ILE A 254 10.02 5.26 -29.55
N GLU A 255 10.39 5.28 -28.25
CA GLU A 255 10.95 6.45 -27.60
C GLU A 255 12.37 6.79 -28.08
N HIS A 256 13.20 5.77 -28.27
CA HIS A 256 14.60 5.91 -28.67
C HIS A 256 14.83 5.78 -30.19
N GLY A 257 13.89 5.16 -30.92
CA GLY A 257 13.93 5.05 -32.38
C GLY A 257 13.57 6.33 -33.13
N LYS A 258 13.20 7.41 -32.42
CA LYS A 258 12.82 8.69 -33.05
C LYS A 258 13.99 9.33 -33.79
N SER A 259 13.77 9.62 -35.06
CA SER A 259 14.63 10.44 -35.89
C SER A 259 13.85 11.63 -36.42
N GLU A 260 14.47 12.79 -36.50
CA GLU A 260 13.85 13.97 -37.12
C GLU A 260 13.71 13.83 -38.64
N TYR A 261 14.45 12.91 -39.25
CA TYR A 261 14.59 12.82 -40.70
C TYR A 261 14.04 11.53 -41.31
N GLN A 262 13.71 10.54 -40.50
CA GLN A 262 13.25 9.22 -40.97
C GLN A 262 12.13 8.66 -40.14
N ALA A 263 11.21 7.90 -40.75
CA ALA A 263 10.20 7.14 -40.04
C ALA A 263 10.85 6.16 -39.06
N THR A 264 10.30 6.10 -37.85
CA THR A 264 10.69 5.11 -36.86
C THR A 264 10.21 3.74 -37.32
N THR A 265 11.13 2.84 -37.64
CA THR A 265 10.84 1.47 -38.06
C THR A 265 11.20 0.50 -36.94
N ILE A 266 10.24 -0.31 -36.53
CA ILE A 266 10.42 -1.31 -35.46
C ILE A 266 10.06 -2.67 -36.00
N ALA A 267 10.93 -3.66 -35.78
CA ALA A 267 10.67 -5.06 -36.09
C ALA A 267 10.56 -5.88 -34.81
N LEU A 268 9.42 -6.54 -34.60
CA LEU A 268 9.21 -7.52 -33.53
C LEU A 268 9.22 -8.93 -34.15
N ARG A 269 10.07 -9.79 -33.64
CA ARG A 269 10.20 -11.19 -34.08
C ARG A 269 10.06 -12.10 -32.85
N ALA A 270 9.36 -13.22 -33.00
CA ALA A 270 9.34 -14.27 -32.00
C ALA A 270 9.41 -15.63 -32.67
N VAL A 271 10.37 -16.43 -32.25
CA VAL A 271 10.66 -17.74 -32.82
C VAL A 271 10.98 -18.74 -31.71
N ARG A 272 10.76 -20.02 -31.98
CA ARG A 272 11.22 -21.10 -31.11
C ARG A 272 12.68 -21.43 -31.44
N ASP A 273 13.54 -21.38 -30.44
CA ASP A 273 14.95 -21.74 -30.53
C ASP A 273 15.21 -22.91 -29.57
N GLN A 274 15.08 -24.13 -30.08
CA GLN A 274 15.10 -25.38 -29.30
C GLN A 274 14.03 -25.37 -28.15
N ASP A 275 14.48 -25.36 -26.91
CA ASP A 275 13.62 -25.32 -25.73
C ASP A 275 13.39 -23.89 -25.19
N MET A 276 13.72 -22.89 -25.97
CA MET A 276 13.62 -21.49 -25.64
C MET A 276 12.68 -20.75 -26.60
N LEU A 277 11.92 -19.81 -26.06
CA LEU A 277 11.26 -18.75 -26.81
C LEU A 277 12.23 -17.58 -26.90
N ARG A 278 12.60 -17.22 -28.15
CA ARG A 278 13.41 -16.04 -28.43
C ARG A 278 12.53 -14.94 -29.01
N ILE A 279 12.51 -13.79 -28.33
CA ILE A 279 11.80 -12.59 -28.75
C ILE A 279 12.83 -11.51 -29.02
N THR A 280 12.74 -10.86 -30.18
CA THR A 280 13.64 -9.79 -30.58
C THR A 280 12.85 -8.57 -31.02
N VAL A 281 13.19 -7.41 -30.47
CA VAL A 281 12.69 -6.10 -30.90
C VAL A 281 13.86 -5.29 -31.39
N THR A 282 13.77 -4.79 -32.62
CA THR A 282 14.82 -3.98 -33.29
C THR A 282 14.21 -2.66 -33.73
N ASP A 283 14.89 -1.56 -33.51
CA ASP A 283 14.56 -0.23 -34.03
C ASP A 283 15.64 0.28 -34.99
N ASN A 284 15.33 1.29 -35.79
CA ASN A 284 16.24 1.99 -36.68
C ASN A 284 16.75 3.33 -36.12
N GLY A 285 16.70 3.50 -34.81
CA GLY A 285 17.14 4.74 -34.13
C GLY A 285 18.64 4.96 -34.17
N PRO A 286 19.16 5.91 -33.36
CA PRO A 286 20.58 6.23 -33.31
C PRO A 286 21.46 5.11 -32.72
N GLY A 287 20.84 4.04 -32.26
CA GLY A 287 21.54 2.88 -31.68
C GLY A 287 22.15 3.16 -30.31
N VAL A 288 22.91 2.18 -29.84
CA VAL A 288 23.62 2.27 -28.56
C VAL A 288 25.04 2.81 -28.87
N ASN A 289 25.17 4.13 -29.01
CA ASN A 289 26.43 4.77 -29.33
C ASN A 289 27.46 4.58 -28.22
N GLY A 290 28.35 3.56 -28.31
CA GLY A 290 29.66 3.45 -27.63
C GLY A 290 29.80 3.76 -26.15
N GLY A 291 28.76 4.22 -25.49
CA GLY A 291 28.70 4.52 -24.06
C GLY A 291 28.05 3.38 -23.26
N PRO A 292 28.13 3.40 -21.93
CA PRO A 292 27.44 2.41 -21.11
C PRO A 292 25.94 2.48 -21.39
N VAL A 293 25.41 1.35 -21.88
CA VAL A 293 23.98 1.20 -22.18
C VAL A 293 23.16 1.52 -20.93
N ARG A 294 22.49 2.68 -20.94
CA ARG A 294 21.60 3.03 -19.84
C ARG A 294 20.27 2.33 -20.04
N GLU A 295 20.12 1.19 -19.36
CA GLU A 295 18.81 0.55 -19.28
C GLU A 295 17.80 1.51 -18.63
N GLY A 296 16.72 1.79 -19.35
CA GLY A 296 15.57 2.52 -18.79
C GLY A 296 14.88 1.70 -17.69
N ILE A 297 14.04 2.37 -16.90
CA ILE A 297 13.31 1.75 -15.78
C ILE A 297 12.49 0.53 -16.27
N GLY A 298 11.88 0.62 -17.44
CA GLY A 298 11.08 -0.47 -18.03
C GLY A 298 11.88 -1.75 -18.26
N LEU A 299 13.04 -1.66 -18.88
CA LEU A 299 13.90 -2.84 -19.14
C LEU A 299 14.49 -3.42 -17.85
N LYS A 300 14.87 -2.56 -16.88
CA LYS A 300 15.30 -3.02 -15.55
C LYS A 300 14.22 -3.82 -14.84
N ASN A 301 12.99 -3.33 -14.85
CA ASN A 301 11.85 -4.02 -14.24
C ASN A 301 11.55 -5.34 -14.96
N THR A 302 11.62 -5.36 -16.30
CA THR A 302 11.47 -6.57 -17.10
C THR A 302 12.54 -7.60 -16.75
N ARG A 303 13.82 -7.20 -16.65
CA ARG A 303 14.93 -8.06 -16.25
C ARG A 303 14.70 -8.65 -14.85
N ALA A 304 14.36 -7.82 -13.87
CA ALA A 304 14.12 -8.27 -12.50
C ALA A 304 12.97 -9.28 -12.43
N ARG A 305 11.88 -9.04 -13.18
CA ARG A 305 10.74 -9.95 -13.25
C ARG A 305 11.09 -11.28 -13.92
N LEU A 306 11.82 -11.25 -15.03
CA LEU A 306 12.29 -12.47 -15.70
C LEU A 306 13.18 -13.29 -14.78
N GLN A 307 14.08 -12.64 -14.04
CA GLN A 307 14.95 -13.30 -13.08
C GLN A 307 14.15 -13.93 -11.92
N HIS A 308 13.09 -13.26 -11.47
CA HIS A 308 12.22 -13.80 -10.43
C HIS A 308 11.45 -15.03 -10.89
N LEU A 309 10.91 -15.03 -12.12
CA LEU A 309 10.08 -16.12 -12.64
C LEU A 309 10.89 -17.31 -13.14
N TYR A 310 12.01 -17.07 -13.83
CA TYR A 310 12.76 -18.12 -14.55
C TYR A 310 14.19 -18.31 -14.04
N GLY A 311 14.67 -17.46 -13.14
CA GLY A 311 16.03 -17.50 -12.62
C GLY A 311 17.07 -17.32 -13.74
N SER A 312 18.14 -18.12 -13.71
CA SER A 312 19.23 -18.10 -14.71
C SER A 312 18.83 -18.63 -16.10
N ARG A 313 17.61 -19.18 -16.24
CA ARG A 313 17.13 -19.69 -17.54
C ARG A 313 16.56 -18.60 -18.44
N ALA A 314 16.39 -17.38 -17.95
CA ALA A 314 15.96 -16.24 -18.76
C ALA A 314 17.10 -15.26 -18.93
N THR A 315 17.21 -14.71 -20.14
CA THR A 315 18.15 -13.62 -20.46
C THR A 315 17.43 -12.47 -21.13
N ILE A 316 17.94 -11.26 -20.92
CA ILE A 316 17.56 -10.06 -21.66
C ILE A 316 18.84 -9.32 -22.02
N ASP A 317 19.07 -9.17 -23.29
CA ASP A 317 20.26 -8.58 -23.85
C ASP A 317 19.90 -7.35 -24.69
N LEU A 318 20.64 -6.25 -24.47
CA LEU A 318 20.52 -5.03 -25.25
C LEU A 318 21.81 -4.85 -26.04
N GLY A 319 21.68 -4.82 -27.35
CA GLY A 319 22.79 -4.71 -28.30
C GLY A 319 22.53 -3.67 -29.39
N THR A 320 23.54 -3.50 -30.27
CA THR A 320 23.42 -2.68 -31.46
C THR A 320 22.77 -3.46 -32.61
N ALA A 321 21.98 -2.78 -33.42
CA ALA A 321 21.60 -3.19 -34.76
C ALA A 321 22.19 -2.17 -35.75
N ASP A 322 22.23 -2.51 -37.00
CA ASP A 322 22.72 -1.60 -38.07
C ASP A 322 21.61 -1.38 -39.10
N PRO A 323 20.90 -0.23 -39.02
CA PRO A 323 20.95 0.82 -38.00
C PRO A 323 20.14 0.43 -36.76
N GLY A 324 20.44 1.07 -35.60
CA GLY A 324 19.60 1.11 -34.43
C GLY A 324 20.02 0.26 -33.26
N ALA A 325 19.05 -0.07 -32.40
CA ALA A 325 19.23 -0.94 -31.24
C ALA A 325 18.42 -2.23 -31.38
N ARG A 326 18.86 -3.26 -30.65
CA ARG A 326 18.21 -4.56 -30.58
C ARG A 326 18.08 -4.98 -29.10
N VAL A 327 16.88 -5.33 -28.70
CA VAL A 327 16.61 -6.02 -27.43
C VAL A 327 16.22 -7.46 -27.74
N GLU A 328 16.93 -8.43 -27.16
CA GLU A 328 16.63 -9.83 -27.27
C GLU A 328 16.28 -10.43 -25.90
N ILE A 329 15.17 -11.13 -25.84
CA ILE A 329 14.73 -11.89 -24.66
C ILE A 329 14.74 -13.37 -25.03
N ARG A 330 15.28 -14.19 -24.11
CA ARG A 330 15.17 -15.64 -24.16
C ARG A 330 14.58 -16.14 -22.88
N ILE A 331 13.51 -16.92 -22.98
CA ILE A 331 12.83 -17.57 -21.84
C ILE A 331 12.52 -19.02 -22.18
N PRO A 332 12.38 -19.91 -21.19
CA PRO A 332 11.99 -21.29 -21.46
C PRO A 332 10.67 -21.36 -22.23
N PHE A 333 10.62 -22.21 -23.25
CA PHE A 333 9.39 -22.47 -23.99
C PHE A 333 8.49 -23.40 -23.15
N GLN A 334 7.31 -22.90 -22.72
CA GLN A 334 6.33 -23.63 -21.91
C GLN A 334 4.95 -23.58 -22.57
#